data_302e57ecc5a960baa35068874a854392
#
_entry.id   302e57ecc5a960baa35068874a854392
#
_cell.length_a   1.000
_cell.length_b   1.000
_cell.length_c   1.000
_cell.angle_alpha   90.00
_cell.angle_beta   90.00
_cell.angle_gamma   90.00
#
_symmetry.space_group_name_H-M   'P 1'
#
loop_
_entity.id
_entity.type
_entity.pdbx_description
1 polymer ?
#
loop_
_entity_poly.entity_id
_entity_poly.type
_entity_poly.pdbx_seq_one_letter_code
_entity_poly.pdbx_strand_id
1 'polypeptide(L)'
;FNSTLGNLIADILFIQSDSVFKFQENKNIDFVIQNHGGIRASLPKGEVKLTDAYKILPFENEIVIVEMGGESLSEIVSFLKNETIPHPFSGLTINGNVVLVQNNPIKPTNKYYIAINDYLLTGGDNMFFFNKNTEVYRLGYSLREAFIDYTKSNLYLSSKIDNRFIRNE
;
A
#
# COMPACT_ATOMS: atom_id res chain seq x y z
N PHE A 1 2.40 -15.46 1.84
CA PHE A 1 3.07 -14.89 0.66
C PHE A 1 3.28 -13.39 0.83
N ASN A 2 3.96 -13.02 1.92
CA ASN A 2 4.29 -11.65 2.28
C ASN A 2 5.66 -11.62 2.99
N SER A 3 6.23 -10.43 3.20
CA SER A 3 7.51 -10.25 3.88
C SER A 3 7.38 -9.28 5.06
N THR A 4 8.22 -9.43 6.06
CA THR A 4 8.19 -8.54 7.23
C THR A 4 8.39 -7.08 6.82
N LEU A 5 9.39 -6.78 5.99
CA LEU A 5 9.63 -5.41 5.53
C LEU A 5 8.51 -4.90 4.63
N GLY A 6 8.00 -5.72 3.70
CA GLY A 6 6.87 -5.34 2.85
C GLY A 6 5.63 -5.00 3.67
N ASN A 7 5.29 -5.83 4.67
CA ASN A 7 4.19 -5.56 5.58
C ASN A 7 4.40 -4.24 6.35
N LEU A 8 5.62 -4.04 6.92
CA LEU A 8 5.94 -2.81 7.65
C LEU A 8 5.77 -1.57 6.78
N ILE A 9 6.33 -1.57 5.57
CA ILE A 9 6.21 -0.43 4.65
C ILE A 9 4.75 -0.17 4.30
N ALA A 10 3.98 -1.20 3.95
CA ALA A 10 2.57 -1.05 3.63
C ALA A 10 1.75 -0.52 4.83
N ASP A 11 2.02 -0.98 6.05
CA ASP A 11 1.34 -0.53 7.26
C ASP A 11 1.69 0.93 7.60
N ILE A 12 2.96 1.33 7.43
CA ILE A 12 3.39 2.72 7.58
C ILE A 12 2.68 3.62 6.56
N LEU A 13 2.69 3.22 5.29
CA LEU A 13 2.02 3.98 4.24
C LEU A 13 0.52 4.09 4.49
N PHE A 14 -0.13 3.04 4.99
CA PHE A 14 -1.53 3.10 5.37
C PHE A 14 -1.78 4.18 6.42
N ILE A 15 -1.05 4.14 7.54
CA ILE A 15 -1.23 5.06 8.66
C ILE A 15 -0.96 6.51 8.23
N GLN A 16 0.13 6.75 7.50
CA GLN A 16 0.53 8.09 7.10
C GLN A 16 -0.41 8.67 6.02
N SER A 17 -0.75 7.86 5.00
CA SER A 17 -1.66 8.29 3.94
C SER A 17 -3.05 8.58 4.46
N ASP A 18 -3.59 7.74 5.37
CA ASP A 18 -4.91 7.95 5.96
C ASP A 18 -4.96 9.26 6.76
N SER A 19 -3.91 9.52 7.54
CA SER A 19 -3.80 10.76 8.33
C SER A 19 -3.81 12.01 7.45
N VAL A 20 -3.00 12.02 6.38
CA VAL A 20 -2.91 13.16 5.45
C VAL A 20 -4.20 13.32 4.65
N PHE A 21 -4.74 12.23 4.10
CA PHE A 21 -5.96 12.25 3.31
C PHE A 21 -7.16 12.70 4.13
N LYS A 22 -7.25 12.24 5.37
CA LYS A 22 -8.30 12.69 6.30
C LYS A 22 -8.20 14.17 6.62
N PHE A 23 -6.99 14.70 6.78
CA PHE A 23 -6.78 16.13 7.00
C PHE A 23 -7.15 16.97 5.78
N GLN A 24 -6.77 16.53 4.57
CA GLN A 24 -6.99 17.28 3.34
C GLN A 24 -8.43 17.19 2.82
N GLU A 25 -9.03 15.99 2.86
CA GLU A 25 -10.28 15.68 2.16
C GLU A 25 -11.43 15.28 3.11
N ASN A 26 -11.17 15.14 4.42
CA ASN A 26 -12.10 14.61 5.42
C ASN A 26 -12.62 13.20 5.05
N LYS A 27 -11.79 12.40 4.41
CA LYS A 27 -12.05 11.02 3.99
C LYS A 27 -10.98 10.09 4.54
N ASN A 28 -11.29 8.81 4.69
CA ASN A 28 -10.32 7.77 5.06
C ASN A 28 -9.97 6.91 3.84
N ILE A 29 -8.75 6.35 3.81
CA ILE A 29 -8.40 5.36 2.81
C ILE A 29 -8.93 3.98 3.23
N ASP A 30 -9.17 3.13 2.24
CA ASP A 30 -9.63 1.75 2.47
C ASP A 30 -8.45 0.78 2.54
N PHE A 31 -7.48 0.92 1.64
CA PHE A 31 -6.27 0.09 1.64
C PHE A 31 -5.13 0.75 0.84
N VAL A 32 -3.95 0.16 0.99
CA VAL A 32 -2.71 0.57 0.30
C VAL A 32 -2.23 -0.60 -0.54
N ILE A 33 -1.71 -0.30 -1.73
CA ILE A 33 -0.87 -1.23 -2.52
C ILE A 33 0.44 -0.53 -2.85
N GLN A 34 1.55 -1.23 -2.59
CA GLN A 34 2.89 -0.78 -2.95
C GLN A 34 3.54 -1.81 -3.89
N ASN A 35 4.21 -1.36 -4.94
CA ASN A 35 4.96 -2.27 -5.79
C ASN A 35 6.21 -2.80 -5.06
N HIS A 36 6.49 -4.10 -5.20
CA HIS A 36 7.66 -4.72 -4.57
C HIS A 36 8.98 -4.10 -5.03
N GLY A 37 9.06 -3.72 -6.32
CA GLY A 37 10.23 -3.08 -6.92
C GLY A 37 10.56 -1.71 -6.34
N GLY A 38 9.64 -1.06 -5.63
CA GLY A 38 9.88 0.20 -4.93
C GLY A 38 10.73 0.06 -3.67
N ILE A 39 10.82 -1.16 -3.09
CA ILE A 39 11.62 -1.46 -1.89
C ILE A 39 12.96 -2.04 -2.33
N ARG A 40 14.05 -1.29 -2.15
CA ARG A 40 15.37 -1.59 -2.76
C ARG A 40 16.43 -2.11 -1.80
N ALA A 41 16.19 -2.10 -0.49
CA ALA A 41 17.12 -2.59 0.52
C ALA A 41 16.38 -3.25 1.69
N SER A 42 17.07 -4.07 2.45
CA SER A 42 16.57 -4.62 3.72
C SER A 42 16.76 -3.61 4.85
N LEU A 43 15.94 -3.74 5.89
CA LEU A 43 16.08 -3.00 7.14
C LEU A 43 16.62 -3.98 8.21
N PRO A 44 17.92 -3.89 8.59
CA PRO A 44 18.47 -4.75 9.61
C PRO A 44 17.97 -4.36 11.01
N LYS A 45 18.08 -5.30 11.96
CA LYS A 45 17.79 -5.02 13.36
C LYS A 45 18.80 -4.00 13.92
N GLY A 46 18.30 -3.02 14.65
CA GLY A 46 19.12 -2.01 15.32
C GLY A 46 18.58 -0.60 15.13
N GLU A 47 19.46 0.39 15.25
CA GLU A 47 19.11 1.79 15.05
C GLU A 47 18.77 2.06 13.57
N VAL A 48 17.62 2.71 13.33
CA VAL A 48 17.19 3.15 11.99
C VAL A 48 17.70 4.56 11.73
N LYS A 49 18.47 4.72 10.67
CA LYS A 49 19.06 6.00 10.28
C LYS A 49 18.34 6.58 9.07
N LEU A 50 18.44 7.89 8.89
CA LEU A 50 17.90 8.57 7.72
C LEU A 50 18.42 7.97 6.40
N THR A 51 19.69 7.56 6.39
CA THR A 51 20.29 6.88 5.23
C THR A 51 19.62 5.56 4.86
N ASP A 52 19.00 4.88 5.83
CA ASP A 52 18.30 3.62 5.57
C ASP A 52 16.98 3.88 4.82
N ALA A 53 16.28 4.98 5.14
CA ALA A 53 15.10 5.40 4.37
C ALA A 53 15.44 5.64 2.88
N TYR A 54 16.56 6.31 2.60
CA TYR A 54 17.01 6.54 1.22
C TYR A 54 17.47 5.27 0.50
N LYS A 55 18.00 4.27 1.22
CA LYS A 55 18.35 2.98 0.63
C LYS A 55 17.11 2.11 0.37
N ILE A 56 16.15 2.12 1.29
CA ILE A 56 14.93 1.30 1.20
C ILE A 56 13.98 1.86 0.14
N LEU A 57 13.74 3.18 0.15
CA LEU A 57 12.83 3.90 -0.74
C LEU A 57 13.58 5.00 -1.51
N PRO A 58 14.44 4.65 -2.49
CA PRO A 58 15.32 5.62 -3.16
C PRO A 58 14.59 6.51 -4.17
N PHE A 59 13.40 6.13 -4.60
CA PHE A 59 12.64 6.86 -5.62
C PHE A 59 11.88 8.04 -5.01
N GLU A 60 11.68 9.10 -5.82
CA GLU A 60 10.89 10.29 -5.48
C GLU A 60 9.39 10.09 -5.80
N ASN A 61 8.86 8.90 -5.47
CA ASN A 61 7.47 8.59 -5.74
C ASN A 61 6.54 9.30 -4.74
N GLU A 62 5.54 10.00 -5.28
CA GLU A 62 4.46 10.63 -4.53
C GLU A 62 3.37 9.60 -4.17
N ILE A 63 2.79 9.74 -3.00
CA ILE A 63 1.58 9.00 -2.63
C ILE A 63 0.38 9.68 -3.27
N VAL A 64 -0.40 8.91 -4.01
CA VAL A 64 -1.66 9.33 -4.59
C VAL A 64 -2.79 8.42 -4.10
N ILE A 65 -3.96 9.00 -3.90
CA ILE A 65 -5.17 8.23 -3.58
C ILE A 65 -6.01 8.15 -4.85
N VAL A 66 -6.40 6.95 -5.25
CA VAL A 66 -7.33 6.72 -6.35
C VAL A 66 -8.68 6.28 -5.81
N GLU A 67 -9.75 6.90 -6.31
CA GLU A 67 -11.12 6.46 -6.07
C GLU A 67 -11.50 5.42 -7.12
N MET A 68 -11.93 4.23 -6.71
CA MET A 68 -12.34 3.14 -7.59
C MET A 68 -13.67 2.53 -7.16
N GLY A 69 -14.49 2.13 -8.12
CA GLY A 69 -15.70 1.34 -7.86
C GLY A 69 -15.36 -0.07 -7.40
N GLY A 70 -16.15 -0.63 -6.48
CA GLY A 70 -15.93 -1.96 -5.93
C GLY A 70 -15.95 -3.10 -6.96
N GLU A 71 -16.64 -2.91 -8.07
CA GLU A 71 -16.64 -3.85 -9.21
C GLU A 71 -15.25 -4.02 -9.82
N SER A 72 -14.44 -2.94 -9.83
CA SER A 72 -13.08 -2.94 -10.39
C SER A 72 -12.06 -3.61 -9.47
N LEU A 73 -12.37 -3.81 -8.18
CA LEU A 73 -11.43 -4.40 -7.22
C LEU A 73 -11.13 -5.87 -7.50
N SER A 74 -12.02 -6.56 -8.20
CA SER A 74 -11.81 -7.96 -8.63
C SER A 74 -10.56 -8.12 -9.50
N GLU A 75 -10.24 -7.14 -10.35
CA GLU A 75 -9.05 -7.15 -11.20
C GLU A 75 -7.78 -7.00 -10.35
N ILE A 76 -7.80 -6.09 -9.37
CA ILE A 76 -6.71 -5.90 -8.41
C ILE A 76 -6.42 -7.20 -7.66
N VAL A 77 -7.47 -7.82 -7.12
CA VAL A 77 -7.35 -9.08 -6.38
C VAL A 77 -6.82 -10.20 -7.27
N SER A 78 -7.35 -10.32 -8.50
CA SER A 78 -6.89 -11.31 -9.47
C SER A 78 -5.42 -11.11 -9.81
N PHE A 79 -4.99 -9.87 -10.06
CA PHE A 79 -3.61 -9.53 -10.31
C PHE A 79 -2.70 -9.94 -9.14
N LEU A 80 -3.02 -9.52 -7.91
CA LEU A 80 -2.23 -9.85 -6.72
C LEU A 80 -2.12 -11.36 -6.47
N LYS A 81 -3.16 -12.13 -6.78
CA LYS A 81 -3.15 -13.60 -6.66
C LYS A 81 -2.26 -14.27 -7.70
N ASN A 82 -2.14 -13.71 -8.89
CA ASN A 82 -1.42 -14.33 -10.00
C ASN A 82 0.06 -13.92 -10.08
N GLU A 83 0.45 -12.80 -9.42
CA GLU A 83 1.82 -12.35 -9.44
C GLU A 83 2.79 -13.33 -8.76
N THR A 84 3.95 -13.55 -9.39
CA THR A 84 4.99 -14.44 -8.86
C THR A 84 5.65 -13.84 -7.62
N ILE A 85 5.89 -12.53 -7.63
CA ILE A 85 6.47 -11.78 -6.52
C ILE A 85 5.36 -10.96 -5.87
N PRO A 86 5.10 -11.13 -4.55
CA PRO A 86 4.00 -10.44 -3.90
C PRO A 86 4.26 -8.93 -3.79
N HIS A 87 3.25 -8.15 -4.12
CA HIS A 87 3.21 -6.72 -3.86
C HIS A 87 2.74 -6.47 -2.43
N PRO A 88 3.43 -5.62 -1.65
CA PRO A 88 3.00 -5.27 -0.30
C PRO A 88 1.67 -4.52 -0.30
N PHE A 89 0.79 -4.84 0.63
CA PHE A 89 -0.46 -4.11 0.84
C PHE A 89 -0.87 -4.09 2.32
N SER A 90 -1.72 -3.15 2.70
CA SER A 90 -2.32 -3.03 4.02
C SER A 90 -3.78 -2.58 3.91
N GLY A 91 -4.64 -2.98 4.85
CA GLY A 91 -6.08 -2.71 4.79
C GLY A 91 -6.86 -3.70 3.92
N LEU A 92 -6.19 -4.57 3.19
CA LEU A 92 -6.76 -5.64 2.36
C LEU A 92 -6.39 -7.00 2.97
N THR A 93 -7.30 -7.95 2.92
CA THR A 93 -7.05 -9.35 3.26
C THR A 93 -7.45 -10.23 2.09
N ILE A 94 -6.55 -11.11 1.65
CA ILE A 94 -6.79 -12.11 0.61
C ILE A 94 -6.42 -13.47 1.21
N ASN A 95 -7.43 -14.29 1.48
CA ASN A 95 -7.25 -15.66 1.98
C ASN A 95 -8.07 -16.61 1.11
N GLY A 96 -7.42 -17.19 0.13
CA GLY A 96 -8.09 -18.00 -0.86
C GLY A 96 -9.19 -17.21 -1.58
N ASN A 97 -10.46 -17.65 -1.42
CA ASN A 97 -11.62 -16.97 -2.00
C ASN A 97 -12.19 -15.87 -1.11
N VAL A 98 -11.73 -15.74 0.13
CA VAL A 98 -12.17 -14.69 1.03
C VAL A 98 -11.34 -13.43 0.78
N VAL A 99 -12.00 -12.35 0.40
CA VAL A 99 -11.40 -11.04 0.17
C VAL A 99 -12.14 -10.01 1.01
N LEU A 100 -11.39 -9.31 1.86
CA LEU A 100 -11.95 -8.31 2.77
C LEU A 100 -11.16 -7.00 2.64
N VAL A 101 -11.88 -5.89 2.66
CA VAL A 101 -11.32 -4.53 2.82
C VAL A 101 -11.74 -4.03 4.18
N GLN A 102 -10.79 -3.65 5.04
CA GLN A 102 -11.03 -3.26 6.43
C GLN A 102 -11.93 -4.28 7.17
N ASN A 103 -11.62 -5.58 6.99
CA ASN A 103 -12.36 -6.71 7.56
C ASN A 103 -13.83 -6.83 7.06
N ASN A 104 -14.24 -6.11 6.04
CA ASN A 104 -15.57 -6.16 5.45
C ASN A 104 -15.52 -6.74 4.03
N PRO A 105 -16.54 -7.51 3.61
CA PRO A 105 -16.67 -7.95 2.23
C PRO A 105 -16.76 -6.76 1.26
N ILE A 106 -16.13 -6.89 0.09
CA ILE A 106 -16.22 -5.89 -0.96
C ILE A 106 -17.67 -5.80 -1.47
N LYS A 107 -18.18 -4.58 -1.53
CA LYS A 107 -19.49 -4.28 -2.12
C LYS A 107 -19.28 -3.65 -3.50
N PRO A 108 -19.77 -4.25 -4.58
CA PRO A 108 -19.58 -3.74 -5.94
C PRO A 108 -20.04 -2.29 -6.14
N THR A 109 -21.09 -1.89 -5.43
CA THR A 109 -21.70 -0.54 -5.54
C THR A 109 -20.97 0.55 -4.74
N ASN A 110 -20.03 0.16 -3.88
CA ASN A 110 -19.28 1.12 -3.06
C ASN A 110 -18.10 1.70 -3.82
N LYS A 111 -17.69 2.89 -3.40
CA LYS A 111 -16.41 3.50 -3.77
C LYS A 111 -15.36 3.15 -2.73
N TYR A 112 -14.13 2.99 -3.19
CA TYR A 112 -12.97 2.67 -2.35
C TYR A 112 -11.83 3.63 -2.65
N TYR A 113 -11.18 4.12 -1.62
CA TYR A 113 -10.03 5.01 -1.68
C TYR A 113 -8.75 4.22 -1.44
N ILE A 114 -7.93 4.10 -2.47
CA ILE A 114 -6.75 3.24 -2.49
C ILE A 114 -5.51 4.11 -2.55
N ALA A 115 -4.62 4.00 -1.56
CA ALA A 115 -3.33 4.67 -1.61
C ALA A 115 -2.33 3.83 -2.42
N ILE A 116 -1.71 4.48 -3.40
CA ILE A 116 -0.68 3.91 -4.27
C ILE A 116 0.43 4.95 -4.47
N ASN A 117 1.51 4.57 -5.12
CA ASN A 117 2.45 5.55 -5.64
C ASN A 117 2.08 6.01 -7.06
N ASP A 118 2.57 7.17 -7.46
CA ASP A 118 2.32 7.77 -8.78
C ASP A 118 2.87 6.92 -9.95
N TYR A 119 3.89 6.09 -9.73
CA TYR A 119 4.39 5.13 -10.70
C TYR A 119 3.31 4.07 -11.07
N LEU A 120 2.58 3.58 -10.08
CA LEU A 120 1.49 2.63 -10.30
C LEU A 120 0.29 3.27 -11.00
N LEU A 121 0.01 4.56 -10.73
CA LEU A 121 -1.04 5.31 -11.39
C LEU A 121 -0.88 5.34 -12.92
N THR A 122 0.36 5.34 -13.40
CA THR A 122 0.67 5.33 -14.85
C THR A 122 0.76 3.94 -15.47
N GLY A 123 0.39 2.89 -14.75
CA GLY A 123 0.43 1.49 -15.20
C GLY A 123 1.76 0.79 -14.91
N GLY A 124 2.56 1.33 -13.98
CA GLY A 124 3.77 0.67 -13.51
C GLY A 124 3.49 -0.75 -13.02
N ASP A 125 4.46 -1.65 -13.21
CA ASP A 125 4.37 -3.08 -12.92
C ASP A 125 3.11 -3.74 -13.54
N ASN A 126 2.63 -3.26 -14.70
CA ASN A 126 1.44 -3.72 -15.43
C ASN A 126 0.11 -3.53 -14.67
N MET A 127 0.07 -2.65 -13.66
CA MET A 127 -1.15 -2.35 -12.89
C MET A 127 -2.06 -1.37 -13.62
N PHE A 128 -2.40 -1.63 -14.89
CA PHE A 128 -3.23 -0.76 -15.73
C PHE A 128 -4.68 -0.60 -15.22
N PHE A 129 -5.13 -1.46 -14.32
CA PHE A 129 -6.46 -1.34 -13.72
C PHE A 129 -6.63 -0.03 -12.92
N PHE A 130 -5.55 0.60 -12.46
CA PHE A 130 -5.65 1.91 -11.83
C PHE A 130 -6.06 3.03 -12.79
N ASN A 131 -5.96 2.84 -14.12
CA ASN A 131 -6.50 3.78 -15.11
C ASN A 131 -8.04 3.86 -15.11
N LYS A 132 -8.73 2.91 -14.43
CA LYS A 132 -10.19 2.91 -14.25
C LYS A 132 -10.64 3.73 -13.03
N ASN A 133 -9.74 4.49 -12.42
CA ASN A 133 -10.09 5.38 -11.32
C ASN A 133 -11.09 6.45 -11.78
N THR A 134 -11.96 6.86 -10.86
CA THR A 134 -12.94 7.93 -11.09
C THR A 134 -12.42 9.28 -10.62
N GLU A 135 -11.47 9.28 -9.69
CA GLU A 135 -10.85 10.48 -9.15
C GLU A 135 -9.44 10.16 -8.60
N VAL A 136 -8.54 11.13 -8.65
CA VAL A 136 -7.18 11.03 -8.13
C VAL A 136 -6.89 12.21 -7.22
N TYR A 137 -6.43 11.93 -6.00
CA TYR A 137 -6.00 12.91 -5.01
C TYR A 137 -4.49 12.80 -4.83
N ARG A 138 -3.77 13.89 -5.06
CA ARG A 138 -2.32 13.97 -4.84
C ARG A 138 -2.06 14.51 -3.45
N LEU A 139 -1.33 13.76 -2.63
CA LEU A 139 -1.10 14.16 -1.24
C LEU A 139 0.02 15.20 -1.08
N GLY A 140 0.87 15.39 -2.11
CA GLY A 140 2.08 16.23 -1.98
C GLY A 140 3.06 15.65 -0.95
N TYR A 141 3.09 14.34 -0.80
CA TYR A 141 3.77 13.60 0.24
C TYR A 141 4.39 12.33 -0.34
N SER A 142 5.70 12.16 -0.20
CA SER A 142 6.38 11.01 -0.78
C SER A 142 6.35 9.78 0.14
N LEU A 143 6.53 8.60 -0.46
CA LEU A 143 6.64 7.34 0.28
C LEU A 143 7.79 7.38 1.30
N ARG A 144 8.92 7.98 0.90
CA ARG A 144 10.10 8.10 1.77
C ARG A 144 9.85 9.06 2.93
N GLU A 145 9.19 10.20 2.71
CA GLU A 145 8.79 11.11 3.79
C GLU A 145 7.84 10.42 4.77
N ALA A 146 6.85 9.67 4.27
CA ALA A 146 5.94 8.89 5.11
C ALA A 146 6.70 7.91 6.02
N PHE A 147 7.68 7.21 5.49
CA PHE A 147 8.53 6.31 6.27
C PHE A 147 9.36 7.08 7.30
N ILE A 148 9.98 8.20 6.91
CA ILE A 148 10.80 9.04 7.80
C ILE A 148 9.96 9.61 8.94
N ASP A 149 8.79 10.17 8.65
CA ASP A 149 7.93 10.80 9.66
C ASP A 149 7.38 9.78 10.64
N TYR A 150 7.00 8.60 10.13
CA TYR A 150 6.60 7.49 11.00
C TYR A 150 7.73 7.06 11.93
N THR A 151 8.96 6.92 11.41
CA THR A 151 10.11 6.48 12.22
C THR A 151 10.53 7.52 13.25
N LYS A 152 10.40 8.82 12.97
CA LYS A 152 10.62 9.89 13.95
C LYS A 152 9.60 9.89 15.09
N SER A 153 8.36 9.50 14.79
CA SER A 153 7.25 9.50 15.75
C SER A 153 7.16 8.23 16.58
N ASN A 154 7.90 7.18 16.21
CA ASN A 154 7.82 5.86 16.84
C ASN A 154 9.22 5.38 17.26
N LEU A 155 9.41 5.17 18.57
CA LEU A 155 10.69 4.71 19.14
C LEU A 155 11.10 3.30 18.66
N TYR A 156 10.13 2.47 18.32
CA TYR A 156 10.36 1.08 17.91
C TYR A 156 9.56 0.75 16.66
N LEU A 157 10.22 0.13 15.70
CA LEU A 157 9.59 -0.49 14.56
C LEU A 157 9.49 -1.99 14.80
N SER A 158 8.34 -2.56 14.61
CA SER A 158 8.15 -4.01 14.62
C SER A 158 7.31 -4.43 13.42
N SER A 159 7.60 -5.59 12.88
CA SER A 159 6.83 -6.16 11.81
C SER A 159 6.78 -7.67 11.95
N LYS A 160 5.71 -8.25 11.43
CA LYS A 160 5.49 -9.70 11.42
C LYS A 160 4.91 -10.15 10.10
N ILE A 161 5.12 -11.41 9.79
CA ILE A 161 4.32 -12.12 8.80
C ILE A 161 2.94 -12.36 9.43
N ASP A 162 1.88 -12.07 8.70
CA ASP A 162 0.51 -12.27 9.11
C ASP A 162 -0.32 -12.93 8.00
N ASN A 163 -1.61 -13.12 8.26
CA ASN A 163 -2.53 -13.80 7.35
C ASN A 163 -3.23 -12.84 6.37
N ARG A 164 -2.66 -11.64 6.13
CA ARG A 164 -3.26 -10.71 5.15
C ARG A 164 -3.27 -11.27 3.73
N PHE A 165 -2.30 -12.12 3.39
CA PHE A 165 -2.21 -12.75 2.08
C PHE A 165 -1.88 -14.24 2.19
N ILE A 166 -2.86 -15.10 1.91
CA ILE A 166 -2.73 -16.57 1.82
C ILE A 166 -3.27 -16.98 0.47
N ARG A 167 -2.42 -17.58 -0.37
CA ARG A 167 -2.84 -18.26 -1.59
C ARG A 167 -3.33 -19.66 -1.25
N ASN A 168 -4.42 -20.10 -1.86
CA ASN A 168 -4.72 -21.52 -1.95
C ASN A 168 -3.81 -22.12 -3.03
N GLU A 169 -3.12 -23.19 -2.68
CA GLU A 169 -2.44 -24.04 -3.64
C GLU A 169 -3.41 -24.74 -4.57
#